data_59f0d10f00bf89fc6d6edd9130401242
#
_entry.id   59f0d10f00bf89fc6d6edd9130401242
#
_cell.length_a   1.000
_cell.length_b   1.000
_cell.length_c   1.000
_cell.angle_alpha   90.00
_cell.angle_beta   90.00
_cell.angle_gamma   90.00
#
_symmetry.space_group_name_H-M   'P 1'
#
loop_
_entity.id
_entity.type
_entity.pdbx_description
1 polymer ?
#
loop_
_entity_poly.entity_id
_entity_poly.type
_entity_poly.pdbx_seq_one_letter_code
_entity_poly.pdbx_strand_id
1 'polypeptide(L)'
;MYTASDFKKGQPRWCPGCGDHFFLASLHKAMAEIGVAPENVAVISGIGCSSRLPHYMATYGMNTIHGRAAAIATGAKVANPNLTVWQVSGDGDGLAIGGNHFIHANRRNIDLNMILLNNRIYGLTKGQYSPTSPRGFVSKSSPYGTVEDPFRPAELCFGARGHFFARCVATDAQGTVEVLKAAYEHKGASVTEVLQNCVIFNDGCHEAVYNKEGRKKNAIYVKHGEKLVFGENNEFGLVQQGFGLKVVEIGKDGYTIDDVLVHDAHCEDNTLQLKLALMGNGDGFPVALGVIRDVDAPTYNDAVHAQLAEVSAQKKYHNFEELLETNDIWEVK
;
A
#
# COMPACT_ATOMS: atom_id res chain seq x y z
N MET A 1 -15.04 -13.46 18.73
CA MET A 1 -14.51 -12.13 18.38
C MET A 1 -13.02 -12.17 18.68
N TYR A 2 -12.17 -11.86 17.73
CA TYR A 2 -10.71 -11.87 17.92
C TYR A 2 -10.25 -10.60 18.61
N THR A 3 -9.10 -10.69 19.28
CA THR A 3 -8.40 -9.57 19.90
C THR A 3 -7.04 -9.36 19.23
N ALA A 4 -6.42 -8.21 19.41
CA ALA A 4 -5.08 -7.96 18.87
C ALA A 4 -4.03 -9.00 19.37
N SER A 5 -4.27 -9.63 20.54
CA SER A 5 -3.38 -10.66 21.08
C SER A 5 -3.40 -11.96 20.28
N ASP A 6 -4.54 -12.28 19.64
CA ASP A 6 -4.68 -13.50 18.83
C ASP A 6 -3.82 -13.48 17.56
N PHE A 7 -3.41 -12.28 17.12
CA PHE A 7 -2.54 -12.08 15.98
C PHE A 7 -1.07 -11.87 16.34
N LYS A 8 -0.72 -11.84 17.64
CA LYS A 8 0.66 -11.61 18.08
C LYS A 8 1.47 -12.90 18.15
N LYS A 9 2.70 -12.85 17.63
CA LYS A 9 3.66 -13.93 17.71
C LYS A 9 5.07 -13.39 17.95
N GLY A 10 5.79 -14.00 18.89
CA GLY A 10 7.17 -13.64 19.18
C GLY A 10 7.35 -12.21 19.71
N GLN A 11 8.61 -11.78 19.77
CA GLN A 11 8.96 -10.40 20.14
C GLN A 11 9.63 -9.70 18.96
N PRO A 12 9.16 -8.52 18.56
CA PRO A 12 9.78 -7.75 17.49
C PRO A 12 11.23 -7.38 17.82
N ARG A 13 12.10 -7.51 16.83
CA ARG A 13 13.54 -7.26 16.94
C ARG A 13 14.01 -6.11 16.05
N TRP A 14 13.13 -5.15 15.82
CA TRP A 14 13.50 -3.87 15.20
C TRP A 14 14.23 -2.97 16.19
N CYS A 15 14.85 -1.91 15.69
CA CYS A 15 15.51 -0.91 16.52
C CYS A 15 14.49 -0.26 17.48
N PRO A 16 14.91 0.11 18.71
CA PRO A 16 14.05 0.89 19.60
C PRO A 16 13.61 2.20 18.92
N GLY A 17 12.31 2.49 18.95
CA GLY A 17 11.72 3.67 18.31
C GLY A 17 11.44 3.54 16.80
N CYS A 18 11.80 2.42 16.17
CA CYS A 18 11.48 2.17 14.76
C CYS A 18 9.97 2.21 14.50
N GLY A 19 9.57 2.84 13.40
CA GLY A 19 8.16 2.95 13.00
C GLY A 19 7.46 1.61 12.77
N ASP A 20 8.20 0.55 12.44
CA ASP A 20 7.65 -0.79 12.24
C ASP A 20 6.94 -1.34 13.50
N HIS A 21 7.36 -0.94 14.71
CA HIS A 21 6.69 -1.32 15.95
C HIS A 21 5.27 -0.74 16.06
N PHE A 22 5.13 0.53 15.70
CA PHE A 22 3.83 1.22 15.73
C PHE A 22 2.89 0.64 14.69
N PHE A 23 3.40 0.43 13.47
CA PHE A 23 2.64 -0.18 12.40
C PHE A 23 2.16 -1.60 12.76
N LEU A 24 3.04 -2.45 13.30
CA LEU A 24 2.68 -3.81 13.71
C LEU A 24 1.54 -3.82 14.75
N ALA A 25 1.59 -2.91 15.73
CA ALA A 25 0.54 -2.79 16.73
C ALA A 25 -0.81 -2.41 16.10
N SER A 26 -0.80 -1.49 15.13
CA SER A 26 -1.99 -1.08 14.39
C SER A 26 -2.52 -2.20 13.49
N LEU A 27 -1.64 -2.99 12.85
CA LEU A 27 -2.03 -4.14 12.04
C LEU A 27 -2.70 -5.23 12.87
N HIS A 28 -2.15 -5.57 14.06
CA HIS A 28 -2.79 -6.52 14.96
C HIS A 28 -4.20 -6.07 15.36
N LYS A 29 -4.37 -4.77 15.64
CA LYS A 29 -5.67 -4.19 15.99
C LYS A 29 -6.64 -4.22 14.79
N ALA A 30 -6.18 -3.83 13.61
CA ALA A 30 -6.97 -3.86 12.39
C ALA A 30 -7.47 -5.28 12.07
N MET A 31 -6.61 -6.29 12.15
CA MET A 31 -7.01 -7.69 11.92
C MET A 31 -8.04 -8.19 12.93
N ALA A 32 -7.92 -7.78 14.19
CA ALA A 32 -8.90 -8.12 15.21
C ALA A 32 -10.27 -7.48 14.93
N GLU A 33 -10.30 -6.22 14.49
CA GLU A 33 -11.53 -5.50 14.14
C GLU A 33 -12.15 -6.01 12.84
N ILE A 34 -11.35 -6.40 11.86
CA ILE A 34 -11.78 -7.06 10.62
C ILE A 34 -12.46 -8.41 10.94
N GLY A 35 -11.98 -9.13 11.95
CA GLY A 35 -12.60 -10.35 12.45
C GLY A 35 -12.31 -11.59 11.59
N VAL A 36 -11.33 -11.54 10.67
CA VAL A 36 -10.92 -12.72 9.90
C VAL A 36 -10.15 -13.69 10.79
N ALA A 37 -10.40 -14.99 10.63
CA ALA A 37 -9.70 -16.02 11.41
C ALA A 37 -8.21 -16.05 11.04
N PRO A 38 -7.28 -16.14 12.01
CA PRO A 38 -5.83 -16.15 11.75
C PRO A 38 -5.39 -17.22 10.74
N GLU A 39 -6.05 -18.38 10.74
CA GLU A 39 -5.80 -19.50 9.80
C GLU A 39 -6.27 -19.21 8.36
N ASN A 40 -7.03 -18.13 8.14
CA ASN A 40 -7.44 -17.67 6.82
C ASN A 40 -6.61 -16.46 6.34
N VAL A 41 -5.56 -16.11 7.06
CA VAL A 41 -4.67 -15.00 6.75
C VAL A 41 -3.28 -15.49 6.39
N ALA A 42 -2.74 -14.99 5.29
CA ALA A 42 -1.34 -15.18 4.91
C ALA A 42 -0.63 -13.83 4.79
N VAL A 43 0.48 -13.67 5.52
CA VAL A 43 1.36 -12.49 5.44
C VAL A 43 2.62 -12.87 4.66
N ILE A 44 2.79 -12.28 3.48
CA ILE A 44 3.88 -12.61 2.56
C ILE A 44 4.77 -11.38 2.40
N SER A 45 6.05 -11.50 2.69
CA SER A 45 6.99 -10.39 2.66
C SER A 45 8.19 -10.62 1.73
N GLY A 46 8.79 -9.52 1.27
CA GLY A 46 10.08 -9.54 0.59
C GLY A 46 11.26 -9.57 1.55
N ILE A 47 12.23 -8.68 1.36
CA ILE A 47 13.45 -8.56 2.18
C ILE A 47 13.61 -7.12 2.69
N GLY A 48 14.04 -6.99 3.92
CA GLY A 48 14.28 -5.72 4.61
C GLY A 48 13.78 -5.74 6.05
N CYS A 49 13.83 -4.58 6.72
CA CYS A 49 13.34 -4.47 8.10
C CYS A 49 11.85 -4.78 8.18
N SER A 50 11.03 -4.15 7.34
CA SER A 50 9.59 -4.38 7.22
C SER A 50 9.24 -5.85 6.94
N SER A 51 10.07 -6.54 6.19
CA SER A 51 9.86 -7.94 5.79
C SER A 51 10.02 -8.95 6.94
N ARG A 52 10.42 -8.51 8.12
CA ARG A 52 10.40 -9.33 9.34
C ARG A 52 8.98 -9.49 9.93
N LEU A 53 8.02 -8.73 9.44
CA LEU A 53 6.66 -8.67 9.96
C LEU A 53 5.97 -10.05 10.06
N PRO A 54 6.08 -10.99 9.09
CA PRO A 54 5.49 -12.33 9.20
C PRO A 54 5.96 -13.12 10.43
N HIS A 55 7.16 -12.86 10.95
CA HIS A 55 7.66 -13.52 12.17
C HIS A 55 6.91 -13.09 13.44
N TYR A 56 6.20 -11.97 13.39
CA TYR A 56 5.50 -11.36 14.52
C TYR A 56 3.98 -11.48 14.43
N MET A 57 3.51 -12.22 13.40
CA MET A 57 2.09 -12.49 13.15
C MET A 57 1.76 -13.95 13.46
N ALA A 58 0.69 -14.19 14.22
CA ALA A 58 0.15 -15.52 14.50
C ALA A 58 -0.81 -15.96 13.37
N THR A 59 -0.34 -15.88 12.13
CA THR A 59 -1.03 -16.25 10.90
C THR A 59 -0.11 -17.13 10.06
N TYR A 60 -0.55 -17.60 8.90
CA TYR A 60 0.41 -18.09 7.91
C TYR A 60 1.34 -16.96 7.51
N GLY A 61 2.61 -17.27 7.35
CA GLY A 61 3.64 -16.29 7.00
C GLY A 61 4.74 -16.87 6.13
N MET A 62 5.20 -16.07 5.17
CA MET A 62 6.29 -16.45 4.29
C MET A 62 7.18 -15.24 4.00
N ASN A 63 8.50 -15.39 4.27
CA ASN A 63 9.52 -14.52 3.72
C ASN A 63 9.95 -15.05 2.36
N THR A 64 9.96 -14.17 1.36
CA THR A 64 10.36 -14.54 0.00
C THR A 64 11.75 -14.02 -0.33
N ILE A 65 12.06 -13.87 -1.60
CA ILE A 65 13.29 -13.27 -2.10
C ILE A 65 13.07 -11.76 -2.31
N HIS A 66 14.13 -10.98 -2.29
CA HIS A 66 14.11 -9.53 -2.47
C HIS A 66 13.28 -9.10 -3.70
N GLY A 67 12.26 -8.27 -3.47
CA GLY A 67 11.35 -7.77 -4.47
C GLY A 67 10.38 -8.81 -5.07
N ARG A 68 10.20 -9.99 -4.44
CA ARG A 68 9.34 -11.06 -5.00
C ARG A 68 8.04 -11.28 -4.22
N ALA A 69 7.80 -10.51 -3.17
CA ALA A 69 6.61 -10.67 -2.34
C ALA A 69 5.31 -10.60 -3.15
N ALA A 70 5.14 -9.60 -4.01
CA ALA A 70 3.91 -9.44 -4.80
C ALA A 70 3.68 -10.60 -5.79
N ALA A 71 4.75 -11.18 -6.36
CA ALA A 71 4.64 -12.34 -7.24
C ALA A 71 4.19 -13.60 -6.50
N ILE A 72 4.79 -13.87 -5.34
CA ILE A 72 4.44 -15.03 -4.51
C ILE A 72 3.05 -14.86 -3.90
N ALA A 73 2.71 -13.65 -3.42
CA ALA A 73 1.37 -13.33 -2.92
C ALA A 73 0.28 -13.53 -3.99
N THR A 74 0.56 -13.12 -5.23
CA THR A 74 -0.32 -13.40 -6.39
C THR A 74 -0.56 -14.89 -6.55
N GLY A 75 0.50 -15.70 -6.51
CA GLY A 75 0.38 -17.17 -6.60
C GLY A 75 -0.45 -17.76 -5.46
N ALA A 76 -0.22 -17.32 -4.22
CA ALA A 76 -0.99 -17.77 -3.07
C ALA A 76 -2.49 -17.44 -3.20
N LYS A 77 -2.83 -16.22 -3.63
CA LYS A 77 -4.23 -15.80 -3.81
C LYS A 77 -4.92 -16.55 -4.95
N VAL A 78 -4.24 -16.75 -6.08
CA VAL A 78 -4.80 -17.51 -7.22
C VAL A 78 -4.99 -18.99 -6.86
N ALA A 79 -4.06 -19.58 -6.11
CA ALA A 79 -4.16 -20.96 -5.67
C ALA A 79 -5.26 -21.19 -4.62
N ASN A 80 -5.50 -20.22 -3.74
CA ASN A 80 -6.55 -20.27 -2.75
C ASN A 80 -7.25 -18.88 -2.63
N PRO A 81 -8.34 -18.67 -3.37
CA PRO A 81 -9.06 -17.39 -3.40
C PRO A 81 -9.71 -17.03 -2.05
N ASN A 82 -9.87 -17.99 -1.13
CA ASN A 82 -10.48 -17.75 0.17
C ASN A 82 -9.49 -17.16 1.19
N LEU A 83 -8.19 -17.14 0.90
CA LEU A 83 -7.20 -16.53 1.77
C LEU A 83 -7.27 -15.00 1.71
N THR A 84 -7.19 -14.38 2.88
CA THR A 84 -6.85 -12.96 3.01
C THR A 84 -5.34 -12.83 2.94
N VAL A 85 -4.83 -12.25 1.86
CA VAL A 85 -3.38 -12.16 1.63
C VAL A 85 -2.91 -10.73 1.86
N TRP A 86 -1.98 -10.57 2.80
CA TRP A 86 -1.27 -9.31 3.07
C TRP A 86 0.16 -9.43 2.55
N GLN A 87 0.50 -8.59 1.57
CA GLN A 87 1.84 -8.49 1.03
C GLN A 87 2.56 -7.31 1.69
N VAL A 88 3.76 -7.52 2.22
CA VAL A 88 4.53 -6.49 2.94
C VAL A 88 5.89 -6.29 2.30
N SER A 89 6.19 -5.05 1.96
CA SER A 89 7.50 -4.62 1.45
C SER A 89 7.93 -3.29 2.06
N GLY A 90 9.22 -3.04 2.14
CA GLY A 90 9.75 -1.69 2.22
C GLY A 90 9.74 -1.02 0.84
N ASP A 91 9.90 0.29 0.82
CA ASP A 91 10.00 1.07 -0.42
C ASP A 91 11.13 0.58 -1.34
N GLY A 92 12.30 0.28 -0.79
CA GLY A 92 13.41 -0.29 -1.54
C GLY A 92 13.15 -1.68 -2.09
N ASP A 93 12.51 -2.55 -1.30
CA ASP A 93 12.16 -3.91 -1.71
C ASP A 93 11.05 -3.91 -2.79
N GLY A 94 9.99 -3.17 -2.56
CA GLY A 94 8.81 -3.17 -3.41
C GLY A 94 8.95 -2.39 -4.71
N LEU A 95 9.71 -1.28 -4.71
CA LEU A 95 9.74 -0.34 -5.83
C LEU A 95 11.04 -0.34 -6.63
N ALA A 96 12.16 -0.89 -6.08
CA ALA A 96 13.39 -1.11 -6.85
C ALA A 96 13.29 -2.46 -7.60
N ILE A 97 13.93 -3.49 -7.08
CA ILE A 97 13.92 -4.82 -7.73
C ILE A 97 12.50 -5.42 -7.82
N GLY A 98 11.59 -5.04 -6.91
CA GLY A 98 10.19 -5.45 -6.91
C GLY A 98 9.27 -4.67 -7.84
N GLY A 99 9.73 -3.55 -8.43
CA GLY A 99 8.89 -2.61 -9.19
C GLY A 99 8.06 -3.26 -10.29
N ASN A 100 8.64 -4.20 -11.05
CA ASN A 100 7.92 -4.95 -12.06
C ASN A 100 6.73 -5.75 -11.48
N HIS A 101 6.94 -6.41 -10.35
CA HIS A 101 5.88 -7.21 -9.71
C HIS A 101 4.82 -6.33 -9.07
N PHE A 102 5.22 -5.17 -8.51
CA PHE A 102 4.30 -4.16 -8.02
C PHE A 102 3.36 -3.65 -9.14
N ILE A 103 3.94 -3.26 -10.29
CA ILE A 103 3.19 -2.80 -11.47
C ILE A 103 2.21 -3.88 -11.93
N HIS A 104 2.66 -5.13 -12.07
CA HIS A 104 1.82 -6.20 -12.61
C HIS A 104 0.75 -6.69 -11.64
N ALA A 105 0.96 -6.64 -10.32
CA ALA A 105 -0.08 -6.94 -9.33
C ALA A 105 -1.21 -5.91 -9.41
N ASN A 106 -0.86 -4.61 -9.45
CA ASN A 106 -1.82 -3.52 -9.63
C ASN A 106 -2.56 -3.62 -10.96
N ARG A 107 -1.84 -3.74 -12.08
CA ARG A 107 -2.43 -3.83 -13.43
C ARG A 107 -3.44 -4.98 -13.59
N ARG A 108 -3.16 -6.11 -12.95
CA ARG A 108 -4.05 -7.28 -12.94
C ARG A 108 -5.17 -7.19 -11.94
N ASN A 109 -5.12 -6.21 -11.06
CA ASN A 109 -6.05 -6.07 -9.93
C ASN A 109 -6.18 -7.37 -9.13
N ILE A 110 -5.04 -7.94 -8.71
CA ILE A 110 -5.02 -9.15 -7.87
C ILE A 110 -5.57 -8.77 -6.49
N ASP A 111 -6.49 -9.56 -5.96
CA ASP A 111 -7.10 -9.33 -4.63
C ASP A 111 -6.06 -9.52 -3.51
N LEU A 112 -5.23 -8.51 -3.31
CA LEU A 112 -4.11 -8.44 -2.36
C LEU A 112 -4.12 -7.15 -1.57
N ASN A 113 -3.88 -7.25 -0.27
CA ASN A 113 -3.59 -6.10 0.58
C ASN A 113 -2.09 -5.79 0.56
N MET A 114 -1.67 -4.82 -0.24
CA MET A 114 -0.25 -4.48 -0.46
C MET A 114 0.17 -3.35 0.46
N ILE A 115 1.00 -3.67 1.46
CA ILE A 115 1.56 -2.70 2.41
C ILE A 115 2.96 -2.30 1.96
N LEU A 116 3.18 -1.01 1.79
CA LEU A 116 4.47 -0.40 1.46
C LEU A 116 4.94 0.47 2.64
N LEU A 117 5.85 -0.06 3.46
CA LEU A 117 6.48 0.67 4.56
C LEU A 117 7.59 1.57 4.00
N ASN A 118 7.28 2.88 3.87
CA ASN A 118 8.14 3.85 3.22
C ASN A 118 8.93 4.68 4.24
N ASN A 119 10.20 4.35 4.42
CA ASN A 119 11.15 5.08 5.25
C ASN A 119 12.25 5.79 4.45
N ARG A 120 12.15 5.79 3.14
CA ARG A 120 13.07 6.44 2.19
C ARG A 120 14.54 6.01 2.37
N ILE A 121 14.78 4.73 2.78
CA ILE A 121 16.12 4.21 2.99
C ILE A 121 16.17 2.68 3.00
N TYR A 122 17.25 2.06 2.54
CA TYR A 122 17.55 0.67 2.84
C TYR A 122 18.14 0.55 4.26
N GLY A 123 17.29 0.34 5.27
CA GLY A 123 17.72 0.28 6.66
C GLY A 123 18.48 -0.99 7.02
N LEU A 124 18.01 -2.17 6.56
CA LEU A 124 18.62 -3.47 6.90
C LEU A 124 20.09 -3.57 6.46
N THR A 125 20.42 -3.03 5.31
CA THR A 125 21.76 -3.03 4.71
C THR A 125 22.61 -1.83 5.13
N LYS A 126 22.15 -1.07 6.13
CA LYS A 126 22.86 0.00 6.84
C LYS A 126 22.96 1.34 6.10
N GLY A 127 21.89 1.73 5.37
CA GLY A 127 21.67 3.11 5.01
C GLY A 127 22.04 3.51 3.57
N GLN A 128 21.84 2.61 2.60
CA GLN A 128 21.85 2.99 1.19
C GLN A 128 20.57 3.77 0.85
N TYR A 129 20.64 4.72 -0.08
CA TYR A 129 19.45 5.38 -0.57
C TYR A 129 18.51 4.39 -1.28
N SER A 130 17.21 4.60 -1.12
CA SER A 130 16.15 3.81 -1.74
C SER A 130 15.56 4.56 -2.94
N PRO A 131 14.69 3.93 -3.73
CA PRO A 131 14.03 4.61 -4.86
C PRO A 131 13.17 5.81 -4.46
N THR A 132 12.77 5.93 -3.19
CA THR A 132 11.98 7.05 -2.67
C THR A 132 12.81 8.08 -1.91
N SER A 133 14.12 7.88 -1.80
CA SER A 133 15.04 8.87 -1.20
C SER A 133 15.07 10.14 -2.04
N PRO A 134 15.02 11.34 -1.43
CA PRO A 134 14.98 12.58 -2.19
C PRO A 134 16.29 12.82 -2.95
N ARG A 135 16.22 13.56 -4.05
CA ARG A 135 17.40 14.04 -4.78
C ARG A 135 18.34 14.80 -3.83
N GLY A 136 19.62 14.55 -3.93
CA GLY A 136 20.63 15.14 -3.06
C GLY A 136 20.80 14.44 -1.71
N PHE A 137 20.10 13.32 -1.46
CA PHE A 137 20.24 12.59 -0.21
C PHE A 137 21.66 12.02 -0.05
N VAL A 138 22.32 12.41 1.04
CA VAL A 138 23.69 11.98 1.36
C VAL A 138 23.65 10.74 2.25
N SER A 139 24.39 9.71 1.84
CA SER A 139 24.60 8.49 2.62
C SER A 139 26.03 8.01 2.51
N LYS A 140 26.41 6.97 3.28
CA LYS A 140 27.77 6.40 3.18
C LYS A 140 28.10 5.85 1.79
N SER A 141 27.12 5.34 1.08
CA SER A 141 27.27 4.85 -0.30
C SER A 141 27.06 5.92 -1.37
N SER A 142 26.57 7.09 -1.00
CA SER A 142 26.33 8.25 -1.88
C SER A 142 26.81 9.52 -1.20
N PRO A 143 28.14 9.67 -0.99
CA PRO A 143 28.69 10.75 -0.17
C PRO A 143 28.53 12.15 -0.80
N TYR A 144 28.26 12.23 -2.09
CA TYR A 144 28.02 13.48 -2.81
C TYR A 144 26.52 13.76 -3.08
N GLY A 145 25.64 12.94 -2.49
CA GLY A 145 24.19 13.00 -2.69
C GLY A 145 23.73 12.22 -3.92
N THR A 146 22.43 11.85 -3.90
CA THR A 146 21.77 11.19 -5.01
C THR A 146 21.47 12.18 -6.14
N VAL A 147 21.54 11.73 -7.39
CA VAL A 147 21.24 12.56 -8.58
C VAL A 147 19.90 12.17 -9.24
N GLU A 148 19.28 11.11 -8.75
CA GLU A 148 18.02 10.56 -9.25
C GLU A 148 16.82 11.27 -8.62
N ASP A 149 15.72 11.35 -9.38
CA ASP A 149 14.44 11.76 -8.83
C ASP A 149 13.76 10.59 -8.13
N PRO A 150 13.15 10.82 -6.95
CA PRO A 150 12.51 9.74 -6.21
C PRO A 150 11.25 9.24 -6.90
N PHE A 151 11.00 7.94 -6.82
CA PHE A 151 9.68 7.39 -7.09
C PHE A 151 8.67 7.88 -6.06
N ARG A 152 7.48 8.16 -6.54
CA ARG A 152 6.30 8.43 -5.71
C ARG A 152 5.37 7.22 -5.83
N PRO A 153 5.11 6.47 -4.75
CA PRO A 153 4.34 5.23 -4.80
C PRO A 153 2.98 5.36 -5.47
N ALA A 154 2.30 6.50 -5.25
CA ALA A 154 1.01 6.78 -5.88
C ALA A 154 1.11 6.89 -7.40
N GLU A 155 2.15 7.55 -7.94
CA GLU A 155 2.34 7.67 -9.40
C GLU A 155 2.50 6.30 -10.05
N LEU A 156 3.29 5.42 -9.42
CA LEU A 156 3.49 4.05 -9.90
C LEU A 156 2.20 3.23 -9.81
N CYS A 157 1.45 3.36 -8.72
CA CYS A 157 0.17 2.70 -8.52
C CYS A 157 -0.85 3.14 -9.60
N PHE A 158 -1.03 4.44 -9.78
CA PHE A 158 -1.99 4.99 -10.73
C PHE A 158 -1.55 4.76 -12.18
N GLY A 159 -0.25 4.88 -12.48
CA GLY A 159 0.33 4.52 -13.78
C GLY A 159 0.16 3.05 -14.14
N ALA A 160 0.11 2.17 -13.14
CA ALA A 160 -0.19 0.75 -13.28
C ALA A 160 -1.71 0.43 -13.25
N ARG A 161 -2.58 1.44 -13.33
CA ARG A 161 -4.05 1.30 -13.22
C ARG A 161 -4.52 0.78 -11.87
N GLY A 162 -3.86 1.15 -10.77
CA GLY A 162 -4.30 0.80 -9.42
C GLY A 162 -5.68 1.39 -9.11
N HIS A 163 -6.55 0.55 -8.52
CA HIS A 163 -7.93 0.91 -8.19
C HIS A 163 -8.08 1.37 -6.75
N PHE A 164 -7.13 1.03 -5.88
CA PHE A 164 -7.08 1.50 -4.51
C PHE A 164 -5.69 2.06 -4.17
N PHE A 165 -5.69 3.23 -3.54
CA PHE A 165 -4.49 3.80 -2.93
C PHE A 165 -4.86 4.57 -1.67
N ALA A 166 -4.20 4.25 -0.57
CA ALA A 166 -4.34 4.94 0.69
C ALA A 166 -2.97 5.27 1.30
N ARG A 167 -2.94 6.28 2.16
CA ARG A 167 -1.73 6.66 2.89
C ARG A 167 -2.03 6.85 4.37
N CYS A 168 -1.16 6.33 5.23
CA CYS A 168 -1.20 6.55 6.67
C CYS A 168 0.20 6.82 7.24
N VAL A 169 0.26 7.20 8.50
CA VAL A 169 1.52 7.41 9.22
C VAL A 169 1.63 6.36 10.32
N ALA A 170 2.77 5.67 10.42
CA ALA A 170 2.95 4.57 11.37
C ALA A 170 2.60 4.94 12.83
N THR A 171 2.81 6.18 13.23
CA THR A 171 2.48 6.70 14.59
C THR A 171 1.03 7.13 14.77
N ASP A 172 0.22 7.12 13.70
CA ASP A 172 -1.21 7.37 13.78
C ASP A 172 -1.98 6.04 13.85
N ALA A 173 -2.12 5.51 15.04
CA ALA A 173 -2.70 4.19 15.25
C ALA A 173 -4.14 4.08 14.75
N GLN A 174 -4.96 5.12 14.94
CA GLN A 174 -6.36 5.10 14.51
C GLN A 174 -6.47 5.24 12.99
N GLY A 175 -5.83 6.24 12.39
CA GLY A 175 -5.84 6.42 10.94
C GLY A 175 -5.26 5.22 10.20
N THR A 176 -4.22 4.58 10.75
CA THR A 176 -3.66 3.33 10.18
C THR A 176 -4.68 2.18 10.25
N VAL A 177 -5.39 1.99 11.36
CA VAL A 177 -6.42 0.94 11.47
C VAL A 177 -7.56 1.18 10.47
N GLU A 178 -8.05 2.40 10.36
CA GLU A 178 -9.13 2.77 9.42
C GLU A 178 -8.72 2.48 7.97
N VAL A 179 -7.52 2.88 7.58
CA VAL A 179 -6.98 2.63 6.23
C VAL A 179 -6.81 1.14 5.94
N LEU A 180 -6.29 0.36 6.90
CA LEU A 180 -6.10 -1.08 6.73
C LEU A 180 -7.44 -1.83 6.62
N LYS A 181 -8.48 -1.38 7.32
CA LYS A 181 -9.83 -1.93 7.19
C LYS A 181 -10.42 -1.63 5.81
N ALA A 182 -10.31 -0.40 5.35
CA ALA A 182 -10.74 -0.03 4.00
C ALA A 182 -9.97 -0.81 2.92
N ALA A 183 -8.66 -1.01 3.09
CA ALA A 183 -7.85 -1.82 2.20
C ALA A 183 -8.31 -3.28 2.12
N TYR A 184 -8.74 -3.86 3.25
CA TYR A 184 -9.30 -5.20 3.32
C TYR A 184 -10.69 -5.31 2.67
N GLU A 185 -11.53 -4.27 2.81
CA GLU A 185 -12.88 -4.22 2.24
C GLU A 185 -12.86 -4.08 0.71
N HIS A 186 -11.83 -3.40 0.17
CA HIS A 186 -11.63 -3.27 -1.26
C HIS A 186 -11.42 -4.63 -1.94
N LYS A 187 -12.09 -4.87 -3.07
CA LYS A 187 -11.89 -6.07 -3.89
C LYS A 187 -10.91 -5.81 -5.01
N GLY A 188 -9.69 -6.31 -4.83
CA GLY A 188 -8.60 -6.10 -5.77
C GLY A 188 -7.29 -5.74 -5.09
N ALA A 189 -6.36 -5.17 -5.86
CA ALA A 189 -5.06 -4.75 -5.35
C ALA A 189 -5.18 -3.44 -4.57
N SER A 190 -5.22 -3.52 -3.24
CA SER A 190 -5.17 -2.35 -2.38
C SER A 190 -3.73 -2.00 -2.03
N VAL A 191 -3.29 -0.79 -2.37
CA VAL A 191 -1.97 -0.26 -2.01
C VAL A 191 -2.08 0.70 -0.85
N THR A 192 -1.46 0.36 0.28
CA THR A 192 -1.34 1.23 1.45
C THR A 192 0.10 1.68 1.62
N GLU A 193 0.39 2.95 1.38
CA GLU A 193 1.67 3.58 1.72
C GLU A 193 1.66 3.99 3.19
N VAL A 194 2.58 3.43 3.96
CA VAL A 194 2.77 3.75 5.38
C VAL A 194 4.02 4.62 5.52
N LEU A 195 3.84 5.89 5.88
CA LEU A 195 4.95 6.79 6.18
C LEU A 195 5.60 6.34 7.49
N GLN A 196 6.80 5.78 7.39
CA GLN A 196 7.51 5.11 8.47
C GLN A 196 8.86 5.80 8.71
N ASN A 197 9.34 5.84 9.94
CA ASN A 197 10.60 6.48 10.31
C ASN A 197 11.68 5.45 10.67
N CYS A 198 12.83 5.55 9.99
CA CYS A 198 14.01 4.79 10.35
C CYS A 198 14.92 5.62 11.27
N VAL A 199 14.82 5.41 12.58
CA VAL A 199 15.53 6.18 13.63
C VAL A 199 17.07 6.07 13.56
N ILE A 200 17.61 5.16 12.76
CA ILE A 200 19.07 4.92 12.69
C ILE A 200 19.69 5.53 11.43
N PHE A 201 19.03 5.41 10.28
CA PHE A 201 19.65 5.75 9.00
C PHE A 201 18.94 6.88 8.24
N ASN A 202 17.71 7.22 8.64
CA ASN A 202 16.94 8.29 8.01
C ASN A 202 15.89 8.85 8.98
N ASP A 203 16.38 9.29 10.15
CA ASP A 203 15.50 9.86 11.16
C ASP A 203 14.92 11.20 10.69
N GLY A 204 13.63 11.40 10.93
CA GLY A 204 12.93 12.62 10.55
C GLY A 204 12.49 12.68 9.08
N CYS A 205 12.61 11.63 8.28
CA CYS A 205 12.27 11.66 6.84
C CYS A 205 10.80 12.04 6.53
N HIS A 206 9.92 11.94 7.52
CA HIS A 206 8.51 12.34 7.46
C HIS A 206 8.13 13.28 8.61
N GLU A 207 9.08 14.05 9.12
CA GLU A 207 8.93 14.90 10.33
C GLU A 207 7.67 15.77 10.30
N ALA A 208 7.34 16.33 9.15
CA ALA A 208 6.17 17.21 8.99
C ALA A 208 4.86 16.59 9.47
N VAL A 209 4.71 15.25 9.40
CA VAL A 209 3.46 14.55 9.76
C VAL A 209 3.67 13.40 10.74
N TYR A 210 4.91 13.07 11.08
CA TYR A 210 5.20 11.87 11.89
C TYR A 210 4.71 12.00 13.34
N ASN A 211 4.85 13.17 13.94
CA ASN A 211 4.31 13.45 15.27
C ASN A 211 2.88 14.05 15.19
N LYS A 212 2.13 13.99 16.29
CA LYS A 212 0.73 14.42 16.36
C LYS A 212 0.56 15.91 16.07
N GLU A 213 1.44 16.76 16.58
CA GLU A 213 1.36 18.21 16.40
C GLU A 213 1.67 18.62 14.95
N GLY A 214 2.66 17.97 14.35
CA GLY A 214 2.98 18.16 12.93
C GLY A 214 1.80 17.73 12.04
N ARG A 215 1.16 16.60 12.34
CA ARG A 215 0.00 16.14 11.57
C ARG A 215 -1.18 17.11 11.61
N LYS A 216 -1.50 17.71 12.77
CA LYS A 216 -2.56 18.70 12.88
C LYS A 216 -2.37 19.90 11.92
N LYS A 217 -1.12 20.29 11.69
CA LYS A 217 -0.77 21.46 10.86
C LYS A 217 -0.59 21.11 9.39
N ASN A 218 0.06 19.97 9.12
CA ASN A 218 0.61 19.65 7.80
C ASN A 218 -0.07 18.47 7.12
N ALA A 219 -1.08 17.85 7.74
CA ALA A 219 -1.82 16.77 7.11
C ALA A 219 -3.26 17.19 6.79
N ILE A 220 -3.77 16.64 5.69
CA ILE A 220 -5.20 16.64 5.37
C ILE A 220 -5.70 15.20 5.40
N TYR A 221 -6.69 14.92 6.25
CA TYR A 221 -7.35 13.62 6.28
C TYR A 221 -8.46 13.58 5.24
N VAL A 222 -8.26 12.77 4.21
CA VAL A 222 -9.22 12.65 3.11
C VAL A 222 -10.20 11.51 3.39
N LYS A 223 -11.50 11.82 3.30
CA LYS A 223 -12.59 10.86 3.39
C LYS A 223 -13.58 11.11 2.27
N HIS A 224 -14.08 10.04 1.68
CA HIS A 224 -15.08 10.14 0.62
C HIS A 224 -16.30 10.94 1.08
N GLY A 225 -16.74 11.89 0.26
CA GLY A 225 -17.88 12.76 0.53
C GLY A 225 -17.61 13.94 1.48
N GLU A 226 -16.41 14.05 2.09
CA GLU A 226 -16.07 15.15 2.99
C GLU A 226 -15.31 16.28 2.28
N LYS A 227 -15.45 17.49 2.80
CA LYS A 227 -14.71 18.68 2.33
C LYS A 227 -13.22 18.51 2.61
N LEU A 228 -12.39 18.95 1.66
CA LEU A 228 -10.92 18.89 1.77
C LEU A 228 -10.41 20.07 2.62
N VAL A 229 -10.60 19.98 3.93
CA VAL A 229 -10.16 20.96 4.92
C VAL A 229 -9.04 20.45 5.79
N PHE A 230 -8.18 21.34 6.29
CA PHE A 230 -7.05 21.01 7.16
C PHE A 230 -6.63 22.21 8.03
N GLY A 231 -5.62 22.02 8.87
CA GLY A 231 -5.19 22.96 9.89
C GLY A 231 -5.73 22.59 11.27
N GLU A 232 -5.23 23.24 12.32
CA GLU A 232 -5.59 22.91 13.71
C GLU A 232 -7.09 23.07 14.00
N ASN A 233 -7.75 24.01 13.31
CA ASN A 233 -9.17 24.32 13.44
C ASN A 233 -9.93 24.18 12.11
N ASN A 234 -9.39 23.44 11.13
CA ASN A 234 -9.92 23.33 9.77
C ASN A 234 -10.05 24.71 9.07
N GLU A 235 -9.12 25.60 9.36
CA GLU A 235 -9.09 26.96 8.81
C GLU A 235 -8.65 27.05 7.36
N PHE A 236 -8.03 25.99 6.82
CA PHE A 236 -7.60 25.93 5.42
C PHE A 236 -8.45 24.96 4.62
N GLY A 237 -8.60 25.24 3.33
CA GLY A 237 -9.29 24.37 2.38
C GLY A 237 -8.53 24.25 1.06
N LEU A 238 -8.81 23.19 0.31
CA LEU A 238 -8.34 23.01 -1.06
C LEU A 238 -9.44 23.43 -2.03
N VAL A 239 -9.09 24.32 -2.95
CA VAL A 239 -9.98 24.76 -4.04
C VAL A 239 -9.32 24.47 -5.38
N GLN A 240 -10.13 24.34 -6.43
CA GLN A 240 -9.61 24.19 -7.79
C GLN A 240 -9.12 25.56 -8.32
N GLN A 241 -7.93 25.56 -8.91
CA GLN A 241 -7.39 26.72 -9.62
C GLN A 241 -6.87 26.29 -10.99
N GLY A 242 -7.61 26.58 -12.04
CA GLY A 242 -7.32 26.05 -13.38
C GLY A 242 -7.32 24.52 -13.37
N PHE A 243 -6.23 23.91 -13.82
CA PHE A 243 -6.01 22.45 -13.75
C PHE A 243 -5.33 22.01 -12.44
N GLY A 244 -5.04 22.94 -11.53
CA GLY A 244 -4.31 22.68 -10.28
C GLY A 244 -5.20 22.78 -9.06
N LEU A 245 -4.54 22.69 -7.89
CA LEU A 245 -5.11 22.95 -6.57
C LEU A 245 -4.50 24.23 -6.01
N LYS A 246 -5.25 24.90 -5.14
CA LYS A 246 -4.80 26.03 -4.35
C LYS A 246 -5.24 25.83 -2.90
N VAL A 247 -4.34 26.14 -1.97
CA VAL A 247 -4.66 26.28 -0.55
C VAL A 247 -5.24 27.66 -0.32
N VAL A 248 -6.39 27.73 0.36
CA VAL A 248 -7.05 28.98 0.75
C VAL A 248 -7.34 28.96 2.24
N GLU A 249 -7.37 30.13 2.87
CA GLU A 249 -7.88 30.30 4.22
C GLU A 249 -9.38 30.61 4.15
N ILE A 250 -10.18 29.77 4.79
CA ILE A 250 -11.65 29.86 4.77
C ILE A 250 -12.10 31.13 5.49
N GLY A 251 -12.94 31.92 4.86
CA GLY A 251 -13.39 33.23 5.37
C GLY A 251 -12.49 34.39 5.00
N LYS A 252 -11.39 34.19 4.24
CA LYS A 252 -10.51 35.23 3.72
C LYS A 252 -10.54 35.29 2.20
N ASP A 253 -10.20 36.45 1.64
CA ASP A 253 -10.11 36.70 0.19
C ASP A 253 -11.36 36.29 -0.61
N GLY A 254 -12.52 36.26 0.05
CA GLY A 254 -13.79 35.87 -0.56
C GLY A 254 -14.05 34.35 -0.61
N TYR A 255 -13.14 33.52 -0.13
CA TYR A 255 -13.35 32.06 -0.08
C TYR A 255 -14.19 31.65 1.13
N THR A 256 -15.13 30.76 0.89
CA THR A 256 -16.03 30.18 1.88
C THR A 256 -15.84 28.66 1.94
N ILE A 257 -16.45 28.00 2.90
CA ILE A 257 -16.46 26.53 2.96
C ILE A 257 -17.10 25.90 1.72
N ASP A 258 -18.03 26.60 1.05
CA ASP A 258 -18.71 26.08 -0.13
C ASP A 258 -17.80 25.98 -1.36
N ASP A 259 -16.76 26.81 -1.42
CA ASP A 259 -15.76 26.79 -2.48
C ASP A 259 -14.76 25.60 -2.33
N VAL A 260 -14.67 25.01 -1.12
CA VAL A 260 -13.75 23.91 -0.85
C VAL A 260 -14.22 22.63 -1.53
N LEU A 261 -13.30 21.97 -2.22
CA LEU A 261 -13.53 20.70 -2.91
C LEU A 261 -13.99 19.61 -1.94
N VAL A 262 -14.85 18.74 -2.45
CA VAL A 262 -15.25 17.50 -1.78
C VAL A 262 -14.42 16.35 -2.34
N HIS A 263 -13.90 15.49 -1.46
CA HIS A 263 -13.16 14.32 -1.88
C HIS A 263 -14.09 13.23 -2.41
N ASP A 264 -13.80 12.75 -3.62
CA ASP A 264 -14.45 11.57 -4.18
C ASP A 264 -13.39 10.46 -4.41
N ALA A 265 -13.36 9.48 -3.50
CA ALA A 265 -12.46 8.33 -3.60
C ALA A 265 -12.89 7.36 -4.71
N HIS A 266 -14.18 7.37 -5.10
CA HIS A 266 -14.77 6.44 -6.06
C HIS A 266 -14.82 6.99 -7.49
N CYS A 267 -14.31 8.20 -7.73
CA CYS A 267 -14.24 8.77 -9.07
C CYS A 267 -13.33 7.92 -9.98
N GLU A 268 -13.84 7.51 -11.14
CA GLU A 268 -13.03 6.76 -12.13
C GLU A 268 -11.87 7.59 -12.65
N ASP A 269 -12.10 8.90 -12.92
CA ASP A 269 -11.03 9.84 -13.25
C ASP A 269 -10.14 10.09 -12.03
N ASN A 270 -8.90 9.68 -12.13
CA ASN A 270 -7.94 9.75 -11.03
C ASN A 270 -7.18 11.08 -10.93
N THR A 271 -7.53 12.11 -11.71
CA THR A 271 -6.76 13.36 -11.81
C THR A 271 -6.66 14.08 -10.46
N LEU A 272 -7.79 14.27 -9.76
CA LEU A 272 -7.79 14.90 -8.44
C LEU A 272 -7.10 14.00 -7.40
N GLN A 273 -7.40 12.71 -7.41
CA GLN A 273 -6.81 11.73 -6.49
C GLN A 273 -5.28 11.68 -6.63
N LEU A 274 -4.75 11.72 -7.87
CA LEU A 274 -3.30 11.79 -8.11
C LEU A 274 -2.72 13.10 -7.56
N LYS A 275 -3.37 14.25 -7.77
CA LYS A 275 -2.93 15.53 -7.22
C LYS A 275 -2.86 15.48 -5.70
N LEU A 276 -3.90 14.96 -5.03
CA LEU A 276 -3.92 14.79 -3.59
C LEU A 276 -2.77 13.89 -3.11
N ALA A 277 -2.53 12.77 -3.79
CA ALA A 277 -1.47 11.84 -3.44
C ALA A 277 -0.06 12.42 -3.62
N LEU A 278 0.12 13.41 -4.47
CA LEU A 278 1.41 14.07 -4.76
C LEU A 278 1.71 15.26 -3.87
N MET A 279 0.75 15.79 -3.11
CA MET A 279 0.93 16.92 -2.19
C MET A 279 1.90 16.60 -1.04
N GLY A 280 2.41 17.65 -0.39
CA GLY A 280 3.20 17.53 0.84
C GLY A 280 4.71 17.26 0.63
N ASN A 281 5.23 17.58 -0.56
CA ASN A 281 6.64 17.44 -0.88
C ASN A 281 7.42 18.77 -0.83
N GLY A 282 7.07 19.65 0.10
CA GLY A 282 7.68 20.98 0.22
C GLY A 282 7.09 22.03 -0.73
N ASP A 283 5.91 21.75 -1.27
CA ASP A 283 5.17 22.55 -2.27
C ASP A 283 4.15 23.51 -1.65
N GLY A 284 4.14 23.62 -0.31
CA GLY A 284 3.16 24.44 0.42
C GLY A 284 1.79 23.79 0.62
N PHE A 285 1.62 22.54 0.17
CA PHE A 285 0.41 21.76 0.39
C PHE A 285 0.54 20.81 1.58
N PRO A 286 -0.58 20.43 2.21
CA PRO A 286 -0.57 19.39 3.26
C PRO A 286 -0.30 17.99 2.68
N VAL A 287 0.14 17.07 3.52
CA VAL A 287 0.22 15.64 3.16
C VAL A 287 -1.16 15.01 3.25
N ALA A 288 -1.65 14.44 2.16
CA ALA A 288 -2.92 13.72 2.17
C ALA A 288 -2.77 12.36 2.86
N LEU A 289 -3.61 12.11 3.88
CA LEU A 289 -3.71 10.87 4.65
C LEU A 289 -5.14 10.33 4.56
N GLY A 290 -5.31 9.02 4.58
CA GLY A 290 -6.61 8.35 4.43
C GLY A 290 -6.72 7.61 3.09
N VAL A 291 -7.94 7.27 2.71
CA VAL A 291 -8.25 6.59 1.44
C VAL A 291 -8.37 7.63 0.34
N ILE A 292 -7.37 7.65 -0.54
CA ILE A 292 -7.28 8.64 -1.62
C ILE A 292 -8.04 8.16 -2.86
N ARG A 293 -8.00 6.86 -3.14
CA ARG A 293 -8.69 6.21 -4.26
C ARG A 293 -9.23 4.86 -3.82
N ASP A 294 -10.48 4.56 -4.19
CA ASP A 294 -11.16 3.28 -3.95
C ASP A 294 -12.23 3.08 -5.02
N VAL A 295 -11.88 2.44 -6.12
CA VAL A 295 -12.75 2.25 -7.29
C VAL A 295 -12.93 0.77 -7.57
N ASP A 296 -14.17 0.34 -7.69
CA ASP A 296 -14.51 -1.05 -8.00
C ASP A 296 -14.02 -1.45 -9.40
N ALA A 297 -13.41 -2.63 -9.49
CA ALA A 297 -12.99 -3.21 -10.76
C ALA A 297 -12.92 -4.75 -10.67
N PRO A 298 -13.10 -5.44 -11.79
CA PRO A 298 -12.95 -6.90 -11.83
C PRO A 298 -11.55 -7.34 -11.40
N THR A 299 -11.46 -8.41 -10.60
CA THR A 299 -10.20 -8.99 -10.19
C THR A 299 -9.72 -10.06 -11.17
N TYR A 300 -8.40 -10.19 -11.30
CA TYR A 300 -7.78 -11.23 -12.12
C TYR A 300 -8.08 -12.64 -11.60
N ASN A 301 -8.00 -12.84 -10.29
CA ASN A 301 -8.24 -14.15 -9.68
C ASN A 301 -9.67 -14.64 -9.94
N ASP A 302 -10.68 -13.79 -9.81
CA ASP A 302 -12.07 -14.17 -10.09
C ASP A 302 -12.29 -14.44 -11.57
N ALA A 303 -11.70 -13.61 -12.45
CA ALA A 303 -11.76 -13.81 -13.89
C ALA A 303 -11.13 -15.15 -14.34
N VAL A 304 -9.97 -15.52 -13.77
CA VAL A 304 -9.29 -16.79 -14.05
C VAL A 304 -10.15 -17.96 -13.58
N HIS A 305 -10.70 -17.90 -12.37
CA HIS A 305 -11.56 -18.97 -11.85
C HIS A 305 -12.84 -19.13 -12.64
N ALA A 306 -13.48 -18.03 -13.06
CA ALA A 306 -14.64 -18.06 -13.94
C ALA A 306 -14.31 -18.71 -15.30
N GLN A 307 -13.19 -18.30 -15.92
CA GLN A 307 -12.73 -18.89 -17.19
C GLN A 307 -12.44 -20.39 -17.06
N LEU A 308 -11.77 -20.80 -15.96
CA LEU A 308 -11.49 -22.22 -15.69
C LEU A 308 -12.78 -23.02 -15.53
N ALA A 309 -13.79 -22.48 -14.84
CA ALA A 309 -15.09 -23.13 -14.69
C ALA A 309 -15.82 -23.29 -16.04
N GLU A 310 -15.84 -22.22 -16.85
CA GLU A 310 -16.45 -22.24 -18.19
C GLU A 310 -15.78 -23.25 -19.11
N VAL A 311 -14.46 -23.22 -19.22
CA VAL A 311 -13.69 -24.15 -20.07
C VAL A 311 -13.82 -25.59 -19.57
N SER A 312 -13.84 -25.79 -18.24
CA SER A 312 -14.03 -27.12 -17.65
C SER A 312 -15.39 -27.71 -17.93
N ALA A 313 -16.44 -26.89 -18.05
CA ALA A 313 -17.79 -27.35 -18.44
C ALA A 313 -17.86 -27.84 -19.90
N GLN A 314 -16.91 -27.39 -20.74
CA GLN A 314 -16.82 -27.73 -22.16
C GLN A 314 -15.75 -28.80 -22.45
N LYS A 315 -15.30 -29.55 -21.41
CA LYS A 315 -14.23 -30.55 -21.55
C LYS A 315 -14.58 -31.58 -22.65
N LYS A 316 -13.63 -31.76 -23.57
CA LYS A 316 -13.66 -32.85 -24.57
C LYS A 316 -13.04 -34.14 -24.01
N TYR A 317 -12.17 -34.03 -22.99
CA TYR A 317 -11.40 -35.13 -22.43
C TYR A 317 -11.62 -35.15 -20.92
N HIS A 318 -11.85 -36.34 -20.36
CA HIS A 318 -12.24 -36.51 -18.96
C HIS A 318 -11.10 -37.06 -18.07
N ASN A 319 -10.07 -37.63 -18.70
CA ASN A 319 -8.92 -38.21 -18.01
C ASN A 319 -7.62 -37.95 -18.80
N PHE A 320 -6.51 -38.34 -18.20
CA PHE A 320 -5.17 -38.11 -18.78
C PHE A 320 -4.90 -38.97 -20.02
N GLU A 321 -5.39 -40.21 -20.03
CA GLU A 321 -5.29 -41.14 -21.16
C GLU A 321 -5.98 -40.61 -22.41
N GLU A 322 -7.20 -40.14 -22.27
CA GLU A 322 -7.96 -39.50 -23.38
C GLU A 322 -7.20 -38.25 -23.91
N LEU A 323 -6.56 -37.48 -23.03
CA LEU A 323 -5.77 -36.30 -23.42
C LEU A 323 -4.53 -36.70 -24.22
N LEU A 324 -3.85 -37.78 -23.85
CA LEU A 324 -2.66 -38.29 -24.58
C LEU A 324 -3.02 -38.79 -25.98
N GLU A 325 -4.25 -39.32 -26.16
CA GLU A 325 -4.74 -39.88 -27.43
C GLU A 325 -5.35 -38.84 -28.37
N THR A 326 -5.21 -37.56 -28.07
CA THR A 326 -5.84 -36.46 -28.86
C THR A 326 -5.17 -36.15 -30.20
N ASN A 327 -3.94 -36.59 -30.37
CA ASN A 327 -3.12 -36.35 -31.59
C ASN A 327 -2.79 -37.70 -32.26
N ASP A 328 -2.03 -37.64 -33.35
CA ASP A 328 -1.52 -38.84 -34.00
C ASP A 328 -0.69 -39.64 -32.99
N ILE A 329 -1.19 -40.83 -32.67
CA ILE A 329 -0.50 -41.78 -31.81
C ILE A 329 0.11 -42.90 -32.64
N TRP A 330 1.24 -43.41 -32.23
CA TRP A 330 1.89 -44.57 -32.81
C TRP A 330 2.32 -45.55 -31.73
N GLU A 331 2.22 -46.83 -32.03
CA GLU A 331 2.66 -47.87 -31.12
C GLU A 331 4.15 -48.18 -31.36
N VAL A 332 4.95 -48.11 -30.30
CA VAL A 332 6.35 -48.55 -30.33
C VAL A 332 6.38 -50.06 -30.13
N LYS A 333 6.71 -50.78 -31.21
CA LYS A 333 6.85 -52.25 -31.20
C LYS A 333 8.22 -52.64 -30.74
#